data_afdd189c289d6c399f644102e34a5c7a
#
_entry.id   afdd189c289d6c399f644102e34a5c7a
#
_cell.length_a   1.000
_cell.length_b   1.000
_cell.length_c   1.000
_cell.angle_alpha   90.00
_cell.angle_beta   90.00
_cell.angle_gamma   90.00
#
_symmetry.space_group_name_H-M   'P 1'
#
loop_
_entity.id
_entity.type
_entity.pdbx_description
1 polymer ?
#
loop_
_entity_poly.entity_id
_entity_poly.type
_entity_poly.pdbx_seq_one_letter_code
_entity_poly.pdbx_strand_id
1 'polypeptide(L)'
;MKKPLLYLLVLLVAVFSTSCTQSSKGTFEVGDKTFLLNGEPFVVKAAEIHYPRIPKEYWEHRIKMSKALGMNTICLYVFWNFHEPEEGKYDFTGQKDIAAFCRMAQENGMYVIVRPGPYVCAEWEMGGLPWWLLKKEDIKLREQDPYYMERVKLFMNEVGKQLADLQISKGGNIIMVQVENEPGTWGSVRDYSKKAQKLFEGSIPQEI
;
A
#
# COMPACT_ATOMS: atom_id res chain seq x y z
N MET A 1 -27.00 -5.03 -55.35
CA MET A 1 -25.64 -5.38 -55.00
C MET A 1 -25.07 -4.47 -53.90
N LYS A 2 -25.69 -4.41 -52.70
CA LYS A 2 -25.20 -3.56 -51.56
C LYS A 2 -25.16 -4.28 -50.18
N LYS A 3 -25.39 -5.62 -50.18
CA LYS A 3 -25.44 -6.39 -48.90
C LYS A 3 -24.08 -6.88 -48.35
N PRO A 4 -23.03 -7.16 -49.13
CA PRO A 4 -21.76 -7.66 -48.54
C PRO A 4 -20.99 -6.60 -47.74
N LEU A 5 -21.12 -5.31 -48.04
CA LEU A 5 -20.41 -4.22 -47.34
C LEU A 5 -20.94 -4.01 -45.93
N LEU A 6 -22.24 -4.25 -45.69
CA LEU A 6 -22.86 -4.12 -44.38
C LEU A 6 -22.41 -5.23 -43.42
N TYR A 7 -22.23 -6.45 -43.88
CA TYR A 7 -21.72 -7.55 -43.06
C TYR A 7 -20.25 -7.40 -42.70
N LEU A 8 -19.44 -6.81 -43.60
CA LEU A 8 -18.04 -6.50 -43.31
C LEU A 8 -17.90 -5.45 -42.22
N LEU A 9 -18.77 -4.41 -42.20
CA LEU A 9 -18.78 -3.37 -41.19
C LEU A 9 -19.21 -3.90 -39.81
N VAL A 10 -20.20 -4.81 -39.76
CA VAL A 10 -20.66 -5.43 -38.51
C VAL A 10 -19.60 -6.37 -37.95
N LEU A 11 -18.86 -7.10 -38.80
CA LEU A 11 -17.75 -7.94 -38.35
C LEU A 11 -16.56 -7.13 -37.81
N LEU A 12 -16.28 -5.95 -38.40
CA LEU A 12 -15.22 -5.06 -37.89
C LEU A 12 -15.54 -4.43 -36.52
N VAL A 13 -16.82 -4.12 -36.27
CA VAL A 13 -17.26 -3.59 -34.98
C VAL A 13 -17.23 -4.66 -33.87
N ALA A 14 -17.48 -5.93 -34.20
CA ALA A 14 -17.45 -7.05 -33.25
C ALA A 14 -16.03 -7.38 -32.77
N VAL A 15 -14.98 -7.06 -33.53
CA VAL A 15 -13.58 -7.35 -33.16
C VAL A 15 -13.00 -6.30 -32.17
N PHE A 16 -13.62 -5.11 -32.07
CA PHE A 16 -13.15 -4.06 -31.17
C PHE A 16 -13.76 -4.12 -29.76
N SER A 17 -14.61 -5.06 -29.44
CA SER A 17 -15.41 -5.07 -28.20
C SER A 17 -14.89 -5.99 -27.09
N THR A 18 -13.70 -6.58 -27.18
CA THR A 18 -13.18 -7.48 -26.12
C THR A 18 -11.70 -7.28 -25.84
N SER A 19 -11.34 -6.08 -25.38
CA SER A 19 -10.16 -5.92 -24.56
C SER A 19 -10.57 -5.46 -23.16
N CYS A 20 -11.32 -6.29 -22.48
CA CYS A 20 -11.32 -6.30 -21.03
C CYS A 20 -9.97 -6.92 -20.65
N THR A 21 -8.94 -6.12 -20.48
CA THR A 21 -7.68 -6.55 -19.88
C THR A 21 -7.99 -6.93 -18.44
N GLN A 22 -8.39 -8.19 -18.26
CA GLN A 22 -8.44 -8.78 -16.94
C GLN A 22 -7.00 -8.75 -16.43
N SER A 23 -6.73 -7.90 -15.45
CA SER A 23 -5.42 -7.79 -14.80
C SER A 23 -5.03 -9.21 -14.35
N SER A 24 -3.98 -9.77 -14.94
CA SER A 24 -3.51 -11.10 -14.58
C SER A 24 -3.00 -11.06 -13.12
N LYS A 25 -3.43 -12.04 -12.33
CA LYS A 25 -2.88 -12.23 -10.97
C LYS A 25 -1.37 -12.45 -11.08
N GLY A 26 -0.60 -11.69 -10.32
CA GLY A 26 0.84 -11.82 -10.28
C GLY A 26 1.33 -12.43 -8.96
N THR A 27 2.61 -12.79 -8.93
CA THR A 27 3.30 -13.22 -7.71
C THR A 27 4.49 -12.33 -7.42
N PHE A 28 4.81 -12.16 -6.14
CA PHE A 28 6.03 -11.51 -5.67
C PHE A 28 6.60 -12.34 -4.52
N GLU A 29 7.82 -12.82 -4.68
CA GLU A 29 8.40 -13.85 -3.81
C GLU A 29 9.84 -13.50 -3.44
N VAL A 30 10.32 -14.07 -2.33
CA VAL A 30 11.75 -14.02 -1.96
C VAL A 30 12.46 -15.21 -2.58
N GLY A 31 13.32 -14.95 -3.56
CA GLY A 31 14.17 -15.96 -4.18
C GLY A 31 15.55 -16.06 -3.51
N ASP A 32 16.41 -16.93 -4.04
CA ASP A 32 17.81 -16.98 -3.61
C ASP A 32 18.56 -15.72 -4.08
N LYS A 33 18.93 -14.86 -3.13
CA LYS A 33 19.67 -13.59 -3.33
C LYS A 33 18.95 -12.50 -4.14
N THR A 34 17.68 -12.67 -4.46
CA THR A 34 16.88 -11.66 -5.18
C THR A 34 15.40 -11.81 -4.89
N PHE A 35 14.59 -10.79 -5.20
CA PHE A 35 13.15 -10.97 -5.30
C PHE A 35 12.78 -11.56 -6.66
N LEU A 36 11.65 -12.26 -6.69
CA LEU A 36 11.05 -12.78 -7.91
C LEU A 36 9.69 -12.11 -8.14
N LEU A 37 9.50 -11.60 -9.33
CA LEU A 37 8.22 -11.07 -9.80
C LEU A 37 7.73 -11.97 -10.92
N ASN A 38 6.61 -12.66 -10.70
CA ASN A 38 6.09 -13.67 -11.63
C ASN A 38 7.14 -14.76 -11.99
N GLY A 39 7.95 -15.15 -11.01
CA GLY A 39 9.01 -16.12 -11.17
C GLY A 39 10.34 -15.58 -11.75
N GLU A 40 10.37 -14.34 -12.22
CA GLU A 40 11.55 -13.72 -12.82
C GLU A 40 12.30 -12.83 -11.82
N PRO A 41 13.63 -12.79 -11.84
CA PRO A 41 14.44 -11.93 -10.96
C PRO A 41 14.02 -10.46 -11.06
N PHE A 42 13.74 -9.84 -9.91
CA PHE A 42 13.29 -8.46 -9.83
C PHE A 42 14.08 -7.65 -8.82
N VAL A 43 14.71 -6.57 -9.28
CA VAL A 43 15.41 -5.61 -8.43
C VAL A 43 14.47 -4.46 -8.13
N VAL A 44 14.06 -4.32 -6.86
CA VAL A 44 13.24 -3.18 -6.39
C VAL A 44 14.08 -1.91 -6.43
N LYS A 45 13.64 -0.93 -7.20
CA LYS A 45 14.17 0.44 -7.23
C LYS A 45 13.03 1.38 -6.84
N ALA A 46 12.94 1.71 -5.56
CA ALA A 46 11.82 2.44 -5.01
C ALA A 46 12.10 3.94 -4.85
N ALA A 47 11.12 4.77 -5.25
CA ALA A 47 11.04 6.16 -4.84
C ALA A 47 10.05 6.26 -3.68
N GLU A 48 10.46 6.90 -2.58
CA GLU A 48 9.56 7.19 -1.47
C GLU A 48 8.76 8.45 -1.77
N ILE A 49 7.42 8.34 -1.74
CA ILE A 49 6.49 9.44 -2.00
C ILE A 49 5.46 9.52 -0.86
N HIS A 50 5.46 10.64 -0.16
CA HIS A 50 4.46 10.96 0.85
C HIS A 50 3.26 11.65 0.18
N TYR A 51 2.30 10.87 -0.35
CA TYR A 51 1.13 11.42 -1.07
C TYR A 51 0.35 12.49 -0.27
N PRO A 52 0.27 12.46 1.08
CA PRO A 52 -0.42 13.51 1.84
C PRO A 52 0.24 14.88 1.75
N ARG A 53 1.55 14.94 1.45
CA ARG A 53 2.33 16.19 1.30
C ARG A 53 2.28 16.78 -0.09
N ILE A 54 1.66 16.08 -1.04
CA ILE A 54 1.64 16.46 -2.45
C ILE A 54 0.17 16.67 -2.83
N PRO A 55 -0.23 17.86 -3.34
CA PRO A 55 -1.57 18.05 -3.86
C PRO A 55 -1.93 16.97 -4.88
N LYS A 56 -3.16 16.45 -4.83
CA LYS A 56 -3.61 15.31 -5.64
C LYS A 56 -3.36 15.52 -7.14
N GLU A 57 -3.50 16.73 -7.60
CA GLU A 57 -3.30 17.13 -8.99
C GLU A 57 -1.85 16.92 -9.48
N TYR A 58 -0.89 16.79 -8.55
CA TYR A 58 0.53 16.54 -8.84
C TYR A 58 0.96 15.11 -8.62
N TRP A 59 0.10 14.21 -8.14
CA TRP A 59 0.47 12.81 -7.86
C TRP A 59 1.02 12.12 -9.10
N GLU A 60 0.28 12.20 -10.21
CA GLU A 60 0.70 11.58 -11.47
C GLU A 60 2.04 12.12 -11.97
N HIS A 61 2.23 13.44 -11.88
CA HIS A 61 3.50 14.06 -12.25
C HIS A 61 4.67 13.49 -11.44
N ARG A 62 4.52 13.34 -10.10
CA ARG A 62 5.57 12.81 -9.23
C ARG A 62 5.86 11.35 -9.54
N ILE A 63 4.85 10.54 -9.78
CA ILE A 63 4.99 9.14 -10.19
C ILE A 63 5.75 9.05 -11.52
N LYS A 64 5.37 9.82 -12.53
CA LYS A 64 6.04 9.87 -13.83
C LYS A 64 7.51 10.32 -13.73
N MET A 65 7.80 11.31 -12.89
CA MET A 65 9.18 11.75 -12.66
C MET A 65 10.02 10.65 -11.98
N SER A 66 9.46 9.95 -11.00
CA SER A 66 10.14 8.81 -10.36
C SER A 66 10.45 7.71 -11.38
N LYS A 67 9.50 7.40 -12.26
CA LYS A 67 9.71 6.43 -13.35
C LYS A 67 10.79 6.89 -14.33
N ALA A 68 10.82 8.16 -14.69
CA ALA A 68 11.83 8.74 -15.58
C ALA A 68 13.25 8.67 -14.98
N LEU A 69 13.38 8.68 -13.64
CA LEU A 69 14.63 8.44 -12.92
C LEU A 69 15.04 6.96 -12.88
N GLY A 70 14.27 6.06 -13.49
CA GLY A 70 14.57 4.62 -13.51
C GLY A 70 14.02 3.84 -12.33
N MET A 71 13.13 4.42 -11.51
CA MET A 71 12.42 3.70 -10.46
C MET A 71 11.34 2.81 -11.08
N ASN A 72 11.07 1.67 -10.44
CA ASN A 72 10.01 0.74 -10.83
C ASN A 72 8.96 0.56 -9.74
N THR A 73 9.19 1.15 -8.57
CA THR A 73 8.36 0.97 -7.38
C THR A 73 8.19 2.30 -6.67
N ILE A 74 7.01 2.55 -6.13
CA ILE A 74 6.73 3.64 -5.19
C ILE A 74 6.65 3.05 -3.79
N CYS A 75 7.39 3.63 -2.84
CA CYS A 75 7.24 3.35 -1.42
C CYS A 75 6.43 4.48 -0.78
N LEU A 76 5.35 4.16 -0.07
CA LEU A 76 4.49 5.16 0.55
C LEU A 76 4.20 4.84 2.02
N TYR A 77 4.06 5.88 2.83
CA TYR A 77 3.57 5.80 4.20
C TYR A 77 2.07 6.05 4.28
N VAL A 78 1.40 5.39 5.22
CA VAL A 78 0.02 5.67 5.61
C VAL A 78 0.03 6.38 6.96
N PHE A 79 -0.29 7.65 6.98
CA PHE A 79 -0.29 8.44 8.22
C PHE A 79 -1.63 8.28 8.93
N TRP A 80 -1.66 7.60 10.06
CA TRP A 80 -2.89 7.30 10.79
C TRP A 80 -3.66 8.57 11.16
N ASN A 81 -3.00 9.58 11.74
CA ASN A 81 -3.63 10.85 12.11
C ASN A 81 -4.21 11.63 10.92
N PHE A 82 -3.71 11.39 9.70
CA PHE A 82 -4.23 12.00 8.49
C PHE A 82 -5.56 11.37 8.06
N HIS A 83 -5.69 10.06 8.25
CA HIS A 83 -6.87 9.30 7.86
C HIS A 83 -7.92 9.19 8.95
N GLU A 84 -7.55 9.33 10.24
CA GLU A 84 -8.42 9.30 11.40
C GLU A 84 -8.13 10.50 12.30
N PRO A 85 -8.50 11.73 11.88
CA PRO A 85 -8.26 12.95 12.64
C PRO A 85 -9.03 13.01 13.95
N GLU A 86 -10.15 12.32 14.04
CA GLU A 86 -10.97 12.10 15.22
C GLU A 86 -11.24 10.62 15.38
N GLU A 87 -11.23 10.14 16.63
CA GLU A 87 -11.45 8.73 16.93
C GLU A 87 -12.71 8.16 16.27
N GLY A 88 -12.55 7.11 15.49
CA GLY A 88 -13.62 6.44 14.75
C GLY A 88 -14.10 7.15 13.48
N LYS A 89 -13.52 8.31 13.12
CA LYS A 89 -13.86 9.03 11.90
C LYS A 89 -12.79 8.87 10.83
N TYR A 90 -12.94 7.85 10.03
CA TYR A 90 -12.01 7.53 8.94
C TYR A 90 -12.37 8.30 7.66
N ASP A 91 -11.32 8.78 6.97
CA ASP A 91 -11.47 9.45 5.69
C ASP A 91 -10.39 8.97 4.72
N PHE A 92 -10.84 8.38 3.61
CA PHE A 92 -10.01 7.91 2.49
C PHE A 92 -10.48 8.53 1.17
N THR A 93 -10.95 9.78 1.20
CA THR A 93 -11.47 10.48 0.02
C THR A 93 -10.57 11.62 -0.42
N GLY A 94 -10.72 12.09 -1.65
CA GLY A 94 -10.00 13.26 -2.17
C GLY A 94 -8.49 13.13 -2.05
N GLN A 95 -7.86 14.04 -1.29
CA GLN A 95 -6.42 14.03 -0.99
C GLN A 95 -5.98 12.82 -0.14
N LYS A 96 -6.92 12.16 0.53
CA LYS A 96 -6.69 11.01 1.39
C LYS A 96 -6.95 9.67 0.69
N ASP A 97 -7.31 9.66 -0.59
CA ASP A 97 -7.62 8.45 -1.36
C ASP A 97 -6.34 7.68 -1.74
N ILE A 98 -5.85 6.89 -0.77
CA ILE A 98 -4.66 6.05 -0.95
C ILE A 98 -4.86 5.00 -2.06
N ALA A 99 -6.08 4.49 -2.22
CA ALA A 99 -6.37 3.51 -3.25
C ALA A 99 -6.27 4.14 -4.65
N ALA A 100 -6.74 5.39 -4.83
CA ALA A 100 -6.55 6.12 -6.09
C ALA A 100 -5.07 6.39 -6.37
N PHE A 101 -4.27 6.72 -5.35
CA PHE A 101 -2.82 6.88 -5.51
C PHE A 101 -2.14 5.59 -5.98
N CYS A 102 -2.47 4.44 -5.38
CA CYS A 102 -1.94 3.14 -5.78
C CYS A 102 -2.36 2.75 -7.21
N ARG A 103 -3.63 2.98 -7.58
CA ARG A 103 -4.11 2.75 -8.96
C ARG A 103 -3.39 3.64 -9.97
N MET A 104 -3.19 4.91 -9.64
CA MET A 104 -2.42 5.84 -10.50
C MET A 104 -0.98 5.37 -10.69
N ALA A 105 -0.34 4.82 -9.66
CA ALA A 105 0.98 4.19 -9.78
C ALA A 105 0.92 2.98 -10.73
N GLN A 106 -0.10 2.13 -10.62
CA GLN A 106 -0.32 0.98 -11.50
C GLN A 106 -0.50 1.40 -12.97
N GLU A 107 -1.33 2.38 -13.24
CA GLU A 107 -1.57 2.93 -14.57
C GLU A 107 -0.30 3.47 -15.23
N ASN A 108 0.64 3.96 -14.41
CA ASN A 108 1.96 4.39 -14.85
C ASN A 108 3.01 3.24 -14.86
N GLY A 109 2.59 1.98 -14.61
CA GLY A 109 3.45 0.81 -14.62
C GLY A 109 4.45 0.77 -13.48
N MET A 110 4.07 1.27 -12.30
CA MET A 110 4.87 1.24 -11.06
C MET A 110 4.26 0.28 -10.05
N TYR A 111 5.09 -0.49 -9.37
CA TYR A 111 4.69 -1.27 -8.21
C TYR A 111 4.64 -0.40 -6.96
N VAL A 112 4.05 -0.94 -5.89
CA VAL A 112 3.88 -0.21 -4.63
C VAL A 112 4.34 -1.04 -3.44
N ILE A 113 5.07 -0.40 -2.53
CA ILE A 113 5.37 -0.88 -1.18
C ILE A 113 4.59 0.02 -0.22
N VAL A 114 3.75 -0.57 0.62
CA VAL A 114 2.95 0.15 1.60
C VAL A 114 3.59 0.06 2.97
N ARG A 115 3.71 1.19 3.66
CA ARG A 115 4.22 1.30 5.04
C ARG A 115 3.10 1.85 5.93
N PRO A 116 2.19 1.00 6.43
CA PRO A 116 0.98 1.44 7.12
C PRO A 116 1.21 1.86 8.59
N GLY A 117 2.39 1.63 9.11
CA GLY A 117 2.69 1.95 10.50
C GLY A 117 2.30 0.82 11.47
N PRO A 118 1.67 1.14 12.61
CA PRO A 118 0.91 2.36 12.98
C PRO A 118 1.74 3.62 13.22
N TYR A 119 2.98 3.48 13.68
CA TYR A 119 3.96 4.57 13.75
C TYR A 119 4.82 4.54 12.50
N VAL A 120 4.98 5.67 11.83
CA VAL A 120 5.73 5.74 10.56
C VAL A 120 6.93 6.69 10.62
N CYS A 121 7.11 7.45 11.68
CA CYS A 121 8.15 8.48 11.81
C CYS A 121 8.02 9.56 10.72
N ALA A 122 8.78 9.47 9.66
CA ALA A 122 8.67 10.21 8.39
C ALA A 122 8.64 11.74 8.54
N GLU A 123 9.27 12.29 9.61
CA GLU A 123 9.21 13.73 9.94
C GLU A 123 7.76 14.25 9.91
N TRP A 124 6.84 13.45 10.44
CA TRP A 124 5.42 13.76 10.53
C TRP A 124 5.02 13.90 12.00
N GLU A 125 4.02 14.75 12.28
CA GLU A 125 3.50 14.97 13.60
C GLU A 125 3.21 13.65 14.33
N MET A 126 3.71 13.48 15.55
CA MET A 126 3.65 12.28 16.37
C MET A 126 4.03 10.98 15.63
N GLY A 127 4.85 11.09 14.57
CA GLY A 127 5.19 9.93 13.73
C GLY A 127 3.98 9.27 13.07
N GLY A 128 2.93 10.04 12.83
CA GLY A 128 1.67 9.57 12.23
C GLY A 128 0.61 9.10 13.21
N LEU A 129 0.93 8.99 14.51
CA LEU A 129 -0.06 8.58 15.51
C LEU A 129 -1.07 9.70 15.77
N PRO A 130 -2.37 9.39 15.96
CA PRO A 130 -3.39 10.39 16.25
C PRO A 130 -3.24 10.97 17.66
N TRP A 131 -3.39 12.28 17.78
CA TRP A 131 -3.34 13.01 19.04
C TRP A 131 -4.41 12.56 20.06
N TRP A 132 -5.56 12.11 19.58
CA TRP A 132 -6.67 11.69 20.45
C TRP A 132 -6.34 10.41 21.26
N LEU A 133 -5.32 9.64 20.89
CA LEU A 133 -4.81 8.54 21.71
C LEU A 133 -4.35 9.03 23.08
N LEU A 134 -3.81 10.26 23.16
CA LEU A 134 -3.32 10.85 24.41
C LEU A 134 -4.44 11.25 25.40
N LYS A 135 -5.71 11.15 25.01
CA LYS A 135 -6.85 11.33 25.92
C LYS A 135 -6.93 10.23 26.97
N LYS A 136 -6.38 9.06 26.67
CA LYS A 136 -6.29 7.97 27.64
C LYS A 136 -5.09 8.20 28.52
N GLU A 137 -5.33 8.39 29.85
CA GLU A 137 -4.27 8.48 30.85
C GLU A 137 -3.43 7.19 30.83
N ASP A 138 -2.13 7.34 31.07
CA ASP A 138 -1.15 6.24 31.14
C ASP A 138 -1.07 5.35 29.88
N ILE A 139 -1.51 5.83 28.72
CA ILE A 139 -1.38 5.09 27.48
C ILE A 139 0.08 4.79 27.14
N LYS A 140 0.36 3.57 26.77
CA LYS A 140 1.68 3.12 26.27
C LYS A 140 1.64 2.97 24.77
N LEU A 141 2.04 4.04 24.07
CA LEU A 141 2.12 4.03 22.61
C LEU A 141 3.26 3.11 22.14
N ARG A 142 3.03 2.42 21.01
CA ARG A 142 3.98 1.48 20.40
C ARG A 142 4.35 0.29 21.29
N GLU A 143 3.53 -0.02 22.29
CA GLU A 143 3.65 -1.16 23.20
C GLU A 143 2.36 -2.00 23.15
N GLN A 144 2.33 -3.08 23.96
CA GLN A 144 1.18 -3.99 24.11
C GLN A 144 0.09 -3.40 25.03
N ASP A 145 -0.20 -2.10 24.93
CA ASP A 145 -1.32 -1.48 25.61
C ASP A 145 -2.63 -1.95 24.99
N PRO A 146 -3.58 -2.52 25.75
CA PRO A 146 -4.81 -3.12 25.18
C PRO A 146 -5.65 -2.12 24.39
N TYR A 147 -5.76 -0.87 24.87
CA TYR A 147 -6.51 0.17 24.15
C TYR A 147 -5.79 0.58 22.86
N TYR A 148 -4.47 0.85 22.95
CA TYR A 148 -3.67 1.17 21.77
C TYR A 148 -3.78 0.09 20.71
N MET A 149 -3.59 -1.17 21.09
CA MET A 149 -3.64 -2.30 20.14
C MET A 149 -5.02 -2.51 19.54
N GLU A 150 -6.10 -2.24 20.29
CA GLU A 150 -7.46 -2.25 19.75
C GLU A 150 -7.65 -1.18 18.68
N ARG A 151 -7.20 0.05 18.95
CA ARG A 151 -7.30 1.16 17.98
C ARG A 151 -6.44 0.89 16.73
N VAL A 152 -5.22 0.39 16.91
CA VAL A 152 -4.35 -0.06 15.80
C VAL A 152 -5.08 -1.09 14.92
N LYS A 153 -5.68 -2.11 15.54
CA LYS A 153 -6.43 -3.14 14.80
C LYS A 153 -7.58 -2.54 13.97
N LEU A 154 -8.33 -1.61 14.54
CA LEU A 154 -9.43 -0.93 13.83
C LEU A 154 -8.90 -0.14 12.65
N PHE A 155 -7.86 0.67 12.84
CA PHE A 155 -7.24 1.44 11.76
C PHE A 155 -6.69 0.54 10.65
N MET A 156 -5.94 -0.52 11.01
CA MET A 156 -5.40 -1.47 10.02
C MET A 156 -6.49 -2.18 9.23
N ASN A 157 -7.65 -2.47 9.85
CA ASN A 157 -8.79 -3.01 9.13
C ASN A 157 -9.35 -2.02 8.09
N GLU A 158 -9.43 -0.73 8.43
CA GLU A 158 -9.89 0.29 7.48
C GLU A 158 -8.89 0.47 6.31
N VAL A 159 -7.58 0.51 6.60
CA VAL A 159 -6.55 0.51 5.56
C VAL A 159 -6.64 -0.75 4.68
N GLY A 160 -6.85 -1.89 5.31
CA GLY A 160 -7.02 -3.17 4.60
C GLY A 160 -8.19 -3.15 3.62
N LYS A 161 -9.33 -2.56 3.99
CA LYS A 161 -10.49 -2.39 3.09
C LYS A 161 -10.14 -1.57 1.83
N GLN A 162 -9.25 -0.58 1.96
CA GLN A 162 -8.85 0.25 0.81
C GLN A 162 -7.88 -0.48 -0.14
N LEU A 163 -7.01 -1.33 0.40
CA LEU A 163 -5.84 -1.85 -0.31
C LEU A 163 -5.92 -3.34 -0.67
N ALA A 164 -6.81 -4.10 -0.04
CA ALA A 164 -6.86 -5.56 -0.20
C ALA A 164 -6.99 -6.03 -1.65
N ASP A 165 -7.73 -5.30 -2.48
CA ASP A 165 -7.94 -5.67 -3.89
C ASP A 165 -6.84 -5.14 -4.83
N LEU A 166 -5.92 -4.34 -4.30
CA LEU A 166 -4.78 -3.79 -5.04
C LEU A 166 -3.50 -4.61 -4.88
N GLN A 167 -3.56 -5.74 -4.16
CA GLN A 167 -2.44 -6.66 -4.04
C GLN A 167 -2.13 -7.32 -5.38
N ILE A 168 -0.85 -7.61 -5.62
CA ILE A 168 -0.40 -8.23 -6.87
C ILE A 168 -1.07 -9.58 -7.13
N SER A 169 -1.32 -10.36 -6.09
CA SER A 169 -2.04 -11.64 -6.15
C SER A 169 -3.50 -11.51 -6.60
N LYS A 170 -4.06 -10.30 -6.60
CA LYS A 170 -5.39 -9.99 -7.10
C LYS A 170 -5.39 -9.18 -8.39
N GLY A 171 -4.21 -8.97 -8.98
CA GLY A 171 -4.03 -8.21 -10.21
C GLY A 171 -3.75 -6.71 -9.99
N GLY A 172 -3.53 -6.30 -8.74
CA GLY A 172 -3.07 -4.97 -8.40
C GLY A 172 -1.55 -4.82 -8.53
N ASN A 173 -1.00 -3.80 -7.89
CA ASN A 173 0.43 -3.46 -7.96
C ASN A 173 1.13 -3.40 -6.60
N ILE A 174 0.45 -3.71 -5.50
CA ILE A 174 1.06 -3.76 -4.18
C ILE A 174 1.83 -5.08 -4.05
N ILE A 175 3.15 -4.98 -3.89
CA ILE A 175 4.07 -6.12 -3.83
C ILE A 175 4.57 -6.41 -2.42
N MET A 176 4.63 -5.40 -1.54
CA MET A 176 5.08 -5.56 -0.15
C MET A 176 4.31 -4.65 0.79
N VAL A 177 4.22 -5.09 2.06
CA VAL A 177 3.71 -4.29 3.18
C VAL A 177 4.74 -4.36 4.31
N GLN A 178 5.18 -3.21 4.81
CA GLN A 178 6.06 -3.16 5.98
C GLN A 178 5.24 -3.35 7.25
N VAL A 179 5.75 -4.16 8.18
CA VAL A 179 5.17 -4.34 9.52
C VAL A 179 5.92 -3.46 10.50
N GLU A 180 5.23 -2.46 11.07
CA GLU A 180 5.77 -1.46 11.99
C GLU A 180 6.94 -0.65 11.38
N ASN A 181 7.46 0.35 12.10
CA ASN A 181 8.61 1.15 11.69
C ASN A 181 9.62 1.24 12.84
N GLU A 182 10.86 0.80 12.59
CA GLU A 182 11.98 0.86 13.55
C GLU A 182 11.60 0.36 14.95
N PRO A 183 11.16 -0.92 15.10
CA PRO A 183 10.82 -1.45 16.41
C PRO A 183 12.05 -1.46 17.32
N GLY A 184 11.88 -0.99 18.58
CA GLY A 184 12.97 -0.82 19.55
C GLY A 184 13.63 0.55 19.54
N THR A 185 13.11 1.51 18.76
CA THR A 185 13.53 2.92 18.76
C THR A 185 12.31 3.84 18.97
N TRP A 186 12.56 5.13 19.20
CA TRP A 186 11.53 6.17 19.27
C TRP A 186 10.32 5.79 20.14
N GLY A 187 10.58 5.36 21.38
CA GLY A 187 9.54 5.04 22.38
C GLY A 187 8.92 3.66 22.24
N SER A 188 9.35 2.81 21.31
CA SER A 188 8.93 1.42 21.30
C SER A 188 9.86 0.54 22.12
N VAL A 189 9.29 -0.49 22.75
CA VAL A 189 10.06 -1.53 23.44
C VAL A 189 10.18 -2.73 22.52
N ARG A 190 11.41 -3.17 22.30
CA ARG A 190 11.67 -4.39 21.52
C ARG A 190 11.37 -5.60 22.39
N ASP A 191 10.38 -6.38 22.00
CA ASP A 191 10.06 -7.63 22.68
C ASP A 191 10.90 -8.77 22.09
N TYR A 192 11.89 -9.23 22.88
CA TYR A 192 12.74 -10.37 22.53
C TYR A 192 12.20 -11.71 23.07
N SER A 193 10.96 -11.73 23.56
CA SER A 193 10.41 -12.98 24.07
C SER A 193 10.28 -14.03 22.96
N LYS A 194 10.43 -15.31 23.35
CA LYS A 194 10.21 -16.44 22.43
C LYS A 194 8.79 -16.45 21.84
N LYS A 195 7.82 -15.84 22.54
CA LYS A 195 6.44 -15.72 22.09
C LYS A 195 6.34 -14.66 20.97
N ALA A 196 6.97 -13.50 21.15
CA ALA A 196 7.01 -12.43 20.13
C ALA A 196 7.78 -12.91 18.90
N GLN A 197 8.92 -13.60 19.07
CA GLN A 197 9.66 -14.20 17.97
C GLN A 197 8.79 -15.18 17.16
N LYS A 198 8.08 -16.10 17.82
CA LYS A 198 7.16 -17.03 17.14
C LYS A 198 6.01 -16.34 16.43
N LEU A 199 5.45 -15.27 17.01
CA LEU A 199 4.40 -14.49 16.36
C LEU A 199 4.96 -13.76 15.14
N PHE A 200 6.17 -13.23 15.22
CA PHE A 200 6.84 -12.57 14.11
C PHE A 200 7.19 -13.56 12.99
N GLU A 201 7.78 -14.70 13.34
CA GLU A 201 8.08 -15.80 12.41
C GLU A 201 6.81 -16.38 11.77
N GLY A 202 5.71 -16.49 12.52
CA GLY A 202 4.41 -16.98 12.02
C GLY A 202 3.59 -15.94 11.27
N SER A 203 3.93 -14.64 11.35
CA SER A 203 3.26 -13.58 10.60
C SER A 203 3.98 -13.25 9.29
N ILE A 204 5.19 -13.75 9.08
CA ILE A 204 5.80 -13.79 7.76
C ILE A 204 5.21 -15.04 7.08
N PRO A 205 4.38 -14.89 6.03
CA PRO A 205 3.93 -16.05 5.28
C PRO A 205 5.16 -16.83 4.85
N GLN A 206 5.17 -18.15 5.10
CA GLN A 206 6.28 -19.02 4.65
C GLN A 206 6.32 -19.13 3.11
N GLU A 207 5.42 -18.41 2.44
CA GLU A 207 5.27 -18.26 1.00
C GLU A 207 5.39 -16.77 0.63
N ILE A 208 6.53 -16.15 0.90
CA ILE A 208 6.95 -14.89 0.29
C ILE A 208 8.31 -15.10 -0.39
#